data_7d440d021cb0c27f9e6f86b041221ba1
#
_entry.id   7d440d021cb0c27f9e6f86b041221ba1
#
_cell.length_a   1.000
_cell.length_b   1.000
_cell.length_c   1.000
_cell.angle_alpha   90.00
_cell.angle_beta   90.00
_cell.angle_gamma   90.00
#
_symmetry.space_group_name_H-M   'P 1'
#
loop_
_entity.id
_entity.type
_entity.pdbx_description
1 polymer ?
#
loop_
_entity_poly.entity_id
_entity_poly.type
_entity_poly.pdbx_seq_one_letter_code
_entity_poly.pdbx_strand_id
1 'polypeptide(L)'
;TVPTAIAALMQRPVNADVSSLKTAISGSAPLPVELYNRFKAAAGVEIAEGYGLTEATCLVSCNPVDGLKKVGSVGVPLPYTHIRILRRTPEGFYECGTDEIGEICVANPGVFEGSTYTELDKNRDLFAEGRFLRTGDLGRIDADGYLWITGRAKDLIIRGGHNIDPAEIEDALLSHPAVAFVGAIGQPDAHAGELPCAYVELVAGASVTVEELAEHARANIHERAAVPKHIEILSELPKTAVGKIFKPDLRKMAIRRVYDEALGGAGLAAEVSEVVDDKKRGLVARLVRKGPVDEAAVAACLGRFTRPWEWA
;
A
#
# COMPACT_ATOMS: atom_id res chain seq x y z
N THR A 1 -0.97 11.37 -15.18
CA THR A 1 0.33 10.97 -14.66
C THR A 1 0.19 10.11 -13.39
N VAL A 2 1.29 9.78 -12.70
CA VAL A 2 1.31 9.01 -11.44
C VAL A 2 2.05 9.81 -10.37
N PRO A 3 1.78 9.59 -9.07
CA PRO A 3 2.40 10.36 -7.99
C PRO A 3 3.93 10.37 -8.02
N THR A 4 4.57 9.25 -8.35
CA THR A 4 6.04 9.17 -8.45
C THR A 4 6.63 10.06 -9.55
N ALA A 5 5.94 10.19 -10.68
CA ALA A 5 6.35 11.13 -11.73
C ALA A 5 6.18 12.58 -11.29
N ILE A 6 5.09 12.91 -10.57
CA ILE A 6 4.89 14.24 -9.98
C ILE A 6 6.00 14.53 -8.96
N ALA A 7 6.31 13.58 -8.09
CA ALA A 7 7.39 13.72 -7.11
C ALA A 7 8.74 13.99 -7.78
N ALA A 8 9.07 13.26 -8.85
CA ALA A 8 10.29 13.49 -9.63
C ALA A 8 10.33 14.89 -10.30
N LEU A 9 9.21 15.36 -10.82
CA LEU A 9 9.10 16.72 -11.36
C LEU A 9 9.31 17.78 -10.28
N MET A 10 8.77 17.57 -9.08
CA MET A 10 8.85 18.52 -7.96
C MET A 10 10.22 18.53 -7.25
N GLN A 11 11.14 17.62 -7.61
CA GLN A 11 12.54 17.69 -7.16
C GLN A 11 13.37 18.79 -7.82
N ARG A 12 12.85 19.41 -8.88
CA ARG A 12 13.54 20.46 -9.61
C ARG A 12 12.66 21.72 -9.71
N PRO A 13 13.25 22.92 -9.72
CA PRO A 13 12.50 24.13 -10.00
C PRO A 13 11.82 24.04 -11.37
N VAL A 14 10.60 24.54 -11.46
CA VAL A 14 9.91 24.70 -12.75
C VAL A 14 10.65 25.76 -13.56
N ASN A 15 11.25 25.37 -14.67
CA ASN A 15 12.04 26.23 -15.56
C ASN A 15 11.43 26.37 -16.95
N ALA A 16 10.15 26.07 -17.11
CA ALA A 16 9.39 26.17 -18.34
C ALA A 16 8.13 27.00 -18.14
N ASP A 17 7.61 27.57 -19.21
CA ASP A 17 6.30 28.21 -19.19
C ASP A 17 5.19 27.16 -19.13
N VAL A 18 4.51 27.10 -18.00
CA VAL A 18 3.40 26.18 -17.73
C VAL A 18 2.04 26.89 -17.75
N SER A 19 1.96 28.15 -18.19
CA SER A 19 0.74 28.94 -18.17
C SER A 19 -0.40 28.38 -19.04
N SER A 20 -0.07 27.51 -20.00
CA SER A 20 -1.05 26.81 -20.83
C SER A 20 -1.64 25.59 -20.18
N LEU A 21 -1.08 25.10 -19.06
CA LEU A 21 -1.60 23.96 -18.32
C LEU A 21 -2.95 24.31 -17.69
N LYS A 22 -4.00 23.55 -18.01
CA LYS A 22 -5.36 23.77 -17.50
C LYS A 22 -5.74 22.77 -16.43
N THR A 23 -5.29 21.55 -16.56
CA THR A 23 -5.66 20.43 -15.70
C THR A 23 -4.51 19.46 -15.58
N ALA A 24 -4.34 18.89 -14.41
CA ALA A 24 -3.48 17.74 -14.18
C ALA A 24 -4.32 16.60 -13.61
N ILE A 25 -4.04 15.38 -14.04
CA ILE A 25 -4.71 14.18 -13.53
C ILE A 25 -3.65 13.23 -12.98
N SER A 26 -3.88 12.72 -11.78
CA SER A 26 -3.08 11.68 -11.15
C SER A 26 -3.92 10.45 -10.85
N GLY A 27 -3.33 9.27 -10.97
CA GLY A 27 -3.98 8.01 -10.66
C GLY A 27 -2.98 6.88 -10.50
N SER A 28 -3.49 5.66 -10.40
CA SER A 28 -2.70 4.42 -10.27
C SER A 28 -2.05 4.19 -8.90
N ALA A 29 -1.91 5.19 -8.06
CA ALA A 29 -1.47 5.11 -6.66
C ALA A 29 -2.06 6.30 -5.89
N PRO A 30 -2.19 6.24 -4.56
CA PRO A 30 -2.59 7.37 -3.73
C PRO A 30 -1.67 8.57 -3.95
N LEU A 31 -2.25 9.76 -4.06
CA LEU A 31 -1.51 11.02 -4.20
C LEU A 31 -1.34 11.65 -2.81
N PRO A 32 -0.11 11.73 -2.27
CA PRO A 32 0.11 12.38 -0.99
C PRO A 32 -0.35 13.85 -1.03
N VAL A 33 -1.02 14.29 0.04
CA VAL A 33 -1.57 15.65 0.14
C VAL A 33 -0.47 16.70 0.00
N GLU A 34 0.70 16.45 0.60
CA GLU A 34 1.84 17.36 0.49
C GLU A 34 2.34 17.49 -0.97
N LEU A 35 2.38 16.39 -1.70
CA LEU A 35 2.78 16.40 -3.10
C LEU A 35 1.76 17.16 -3.98
N TYR A 36 0.47 17.00 -3.70
CA TYR A 36 -0.58 17.80 -4.31
C TYR A 36 -0.37 19.30 -4.07
N ASN A 37 -0.12 19.71 -2.81
CA ASN A 37 0.09 21.10 -2.44
C ASN A 37 1.32 21.70 -3.11
N ARG A 38 2.43 20.98 -3.14
CA ARG A 38 3.68 21.39 -3.81
C ARG A 38 3.48 21.57 -5.32
N PHE A 39 2.78 20.64 -5.97
CA PHE A 39 2.47 20.77 -7.39
C PHE A 39 1.56 21.97 -7.67
N LYS A 40 0.49 22.15 -6.91
CA LYS A 40 -0.42 23.28 -7.02
C LYS A 40 0.32 24.62 -6.86
N ALA A 41 1.22 24.71 -5.88
CA ALA A 41 2.03 25.91 -5.66
C ALA A 41 2.99 26.20 -6.82
N ALA A 42 3.59 25.17 -7.43
CA ALA A 42 4.56 25.30 -8.50
C ALA A 42 3.93 25.53 -9.89
N ALA A 43 2.81 24.89 -10.18
CA ALA A 43 2.17 24.91 -11.50
C ALA A 43 0.93 25.80 -11.58
N GLY A 44 0.39 26.27 -10.45
CA GLY A 44 -0.85 27.04 -10.40
C GLY A 44 -2.11 26.27 -10.77
N VAL A 45 -2.02 24.93 -10.87
CA VAL A 45 -3.10 24.04 -11.33
C VAL A 45 -3.36 22.95 -10.29
N GLU A 46 -4.63 22.64 -10.10
CA GLU A 46 -5.04 21.54 -9.23
C GLU A 46 -4.97 20.19 -9.94
N ILE A 47 -4.63 19.16 -9.17
CA ILE A 47 -4.64 17.78 -9.65
C ILE A 47 -6.03 17.18 -9.40
N ALA A 48 -6.66 16.63 -10.43
CA ALA A 48 -7.81 15.75 -10.30
C ALA A 48 -7.30 14.33 -10.08
N GLU A 49 -7.51 13.79 -8.89
CA GLU A 49 -7.15 12.40 -8.58
C GLU A 49 -8.25 11.46 -9.06
N GLY A 50 -7.85 10.37 -9.72
CA GLY A 50 -8.76 9.36 -10.23
C GLY A 50 -8.33 7.95 -9.84
N TYR A 51 -9.31 7.07 -9.72
CA TYR A 51 -9.13 5.67 -9.37
C TYR A 51 -9.64 4.76 -10.48
N GLY A 52 -8.91 3.70 -10.70
CA GLY A 52 -9.29 2.68 -11.65
C GLY A 52 -8.40 1.45 -11.62
N LEU A 53 -8.82 0.41 -12.32
CA LEU A 53 -8.14 -0.87 -12.40
C LEU A 53 -8.35 -1.47 -13.79
N THR A 54 -7.43 -2.30 -14.23
CA THR A 54 -7.46 -2.95 -15.55
C THR A 54 -8.74 -3.78 -15.74
N GLU A 55 -9.18 -4.45 -14.68
CA GLU A 55 -10.34 -5.32 -14.64
C GLU A 55 -11.67 -4.57 -14.87
N ALA A 56 -11.69 -3.25 -14.67
CA ALA A 56 -12.84 -2.37 -14.94
C ALA A 56 -12.60 -1.43 -16.14
N THR A 57 -11.67 -1.76 -17.02
CA THR A 57 -11.30 -0.98 -18.21
C THR A 57 -10.89 0.45 -17.85
N CYS A 58 -9.87 0.53 -16.99
CA CYS A 58 -9.16 1.72 -16.53
C CYS A 58 -9.89 2.52 -15.44
N LEU A 59 -10.52 3.64 -15.75
CA LEU A 59 -10.97 4.62 -14.76
C LEU A 59 -12.42 4.38 -14.31
N VAL A 60 -12.67 4.34 -13.01
CA VAL A 60 -14.01 4.16 -12.44
C VAL A 60 -14.52 5.37 -11.67
N SER A 61 -13.61 6.19 -11.11
CA SER A 61 -13.96 7.46 -10.47
C SER A 61 -12.88 8.51 -10.71
N CYS A 62 -13.25 9.78 -10.60
CA CYS A 62 -12.31 10.90 -10.71
C CYS A 62 -12.88 12.14 -10.00
N ASN A 63 -12.01 12.93 -9.40
CA ASN A 63 -12.38 14.28 -8.96
C ASN A 63 -12.81 15.13 -10.16
N PRO A 64 -13.89 15.91 -10.05
CA PRO A 64 -14.34 16.77 -11.13
C PRO A 64 -13.27 17.77 -11.57
N VAL A 65 -13.05 17.89 -12.90
CA VAL A 65 -12.07 18.84 -13.44
C VAL A 65 -12.50 20.28 -13.14
N ASP A 66 -13.77 20.59 -13.38
CA ASP A 66 -14.34 21.93 -13.23
C ASP A 66 -15.28 22.03 -12.00
N GLY A 67 -15.13 21.15 -11.01
CA GLY A 67 -15.96 21.12 -9.81
C GLY A 67 -15.14 21.10 -8.53
N LEU A 68 -15.85 20.87 -7.43
CA LEU A 68 -15.24 20.68 -6.13
C LEU A 68 -14.32 19.46 -6.15
N LYS A 69 -13.05 19.64 -5.82
CA LYS A 69 -12.09 18.57 -5.61
C LYS A 69 -11.90 18.37 -4.12
N LYS A 70 -12.09 17.15 -3.65
CA LYS A 70 -11.75 16.78 -2.27
C LYS A 70 -10.38 16.10 -2.28
N VAL A 71 -9.37 16.82 -1.82
CA VAL A 71 -7.98 16.31 -1.77
C VAL A 71 -7.91 15.06 -0.91
N GLY A 72 -7.26 14.00 -1.43
CA GLY A 72 -7.21 12.68 -0.78
C GLY A 72 -8.37 11.76 -1.15
N SER A 73 -9.45 12.27 -1.78
CA SER A 73 -10.45 11.42 -2.40
C SER A 73 -10.12 11.13 -3.86
N VAL A 74 -10.64 10.04 -4.38
CA VAL A 74 -10.55 9.71 -5.81
C VAL A 74 -11.80 10.12 -6.59
N GLY A 75 -12.56 11.08 -6.03
CA GLY A 75 -13.68 11.74 -6.68
C GLY A 75 -14.97 10.93 -6.70
N VAL A 76 -15.81 11.22 -7.68
CA VAL A 76 -17.13 10.62 -7.86
C VAL A 76 -17.12 9.59 -8.99
N PRO A 77 -18.07 8.64 -9.01
CA PRO A 77 -18.18 7.65 -10.08
C PRO A 77 -18.27 8.30 -11.45
N LEU A 78 -17.59 7.74 -12.45
CA LEU A 78 -17.76 8.14 -13.84
C LEU A 78 -19.14 7.73 -14.38
N PRO A 79 -19.60 8.33 -15.49
CA PRO A 79 -20.86 7.95 -16.14
C PRO A 79 -20.95 6.44 -16.38
N TYR A 80 -22.12 5.86 -16.09
CA TYR A 80 -22.43 4.42 -16.17
C TYR A 80 -21.64 3.53 -15.22
N THR A 81 -20.88 4.10 -14.27
CA THR A 81 -20.18 3.35 -13.24
C THR A 81 -20.99 3.35 -11.94
N HIS A 82 -21.26 2.16 -11.43
CA HIS A 82 -21.86 1.95 -10.12
C HIS A 82 -20.79 1.45 -9.15
N ILE A 83 -20.59 2.17 -8.07
CA ILE A 83 -19.66 1.81 -6.99
C ILE A 83 -20.49 1.53 -5.75
N ARG A 84 -20.27 0.36 -5.13
CA ARG A 84 -20.82 -0.01 -3.83
C ARG A 84 -19.68 -0.33 -2.88
N ILE A 85 -19.87 0.03 -1.63
CA ILE A 85 -18.96 -0.36 -0.55
C ILE A 85 -19.60 -1.56 0.15
N LEU A 86 -18.97 -2.72 0.05
CA LEU A 86 -19.55 -3.97 0.52
C LEU A 86 -18.67 -4.62 1.59
N ARG A 87 -19.30 -5.23 2.58
CA ARG A 87 -18.65 -6.09 3.57
C ARG A 87 -19.16 -7.52 3.43
N ARG A 88 -18.25 -8.48 3.35
CA ARG A 88 -18.62 -9.91 3.29
C ARG A 88 -19.06 -10.37 4.68
N THR A 89 -20.20 -11.08 4.73
CA THR A 89 -20.73 -11.74 5.91
C THR A 89 -20.96 -13.23 5.62
N PRO A 90 -21.21 -14.07 6.63
CA PRO A 90 -21.59 -15.48 6.38
C PRO A 90 -22.85 -15.63 5.53
N GLU A 91 -23.77 -14.65 5.59
CA GLU A 91 -25.04 -14.65 4.87
C GLU A 91 -24.93 -14.06 3.45
N GLY A 92 -23.76 -13.48 3.09
CA GLY A 92 -23.53 -12.85 1.79
C GLY A 92 -22.80 -11.53 1.87
N PHE A 93 -23.36 -10.49 1.24
CA PHE A 93 -22.76 -9.16 1.24
C PHE A 93 -23.70 -8.15 1.93
N TYR A 94 -23.11 -7.34 2.79
CA TYR A 94 -23.76 -6.18 3.44
C TYR A 94 -23.28 -4.90 2.76
N GLU A 95 -24.21 -4.02 2.37
CA GLU A 95 -23.87 -2.71 1.84
C GLU A 95 -23.63 -1.72 2.96
N CYS A 96 -22.42 -1.15 2.98
CA CYS A 96 -21.99 -0.20 3.98
C CYS A 96 -22.73 1.15 3.81
N GLY A 97 -22.99 1.81 4.92
CA GLY A 97 -23.56 3.15 4.93
C GLY A 97 -22.52 4.24 4.61
N THR A 98 -22.99 5.51 4.64
CA THR A 98 -22.12 6.68 4.46
C THR A 98 -20.97 6.65 5.46
N ASP A 99 -19.76 6.89 4.98
CA ASP A 99 -18.50 6.87 5.74
C ASP A 99 -18.13 5.53 6.40
N GLU A 100 -18.88 4.47 6.14
CA GLU A 100 -18.55 3.13 6.61
C GLU A 100 -17.56 2.46 5.66
N ILE A 101 -16.46 1.91 6.22
CA ILE A 101 -15.41 1.26 5.43
C ILE A 101 -15.81 -0.17 5.06
N GLY A 102 -15.62 -0.52 3.79
CA GLY A 102 -15.77 -1.87 3.24
C GLY A 102 -14.97 -2.04 1.95
N GLU A 103 -15.15 -3.17 1.27
CA GLU A 103 -14.51 -3.42 -0.02
C GLU A 103 -15.20 -2.61 -1.12
N ILE A 104 -14.42 -1.91 -1.93
CA ILE A 104 -14.91 -1.20 -3.11
C ILE A 104 -15.29 -2.23 -4.16
N CYS A 105 -16.55 -2.23 -4.58
CA CYS A 105 -17.08 -3.12 -5.60
C CYS A 105 -17.66 -2.31 -6.77
N VAL A 106 -17.30 -2.67 -7.99
CA VAL A 106 -17.57 -1.85 -9.19
C VAL A 106 -18.35 -2.62 -10.24
N ALA A 107 -19.36 -1.97 -10.82
CA ALA A 107 -20.02 -2.44 -12.03
C ALA A 107 -20.06 -1.31 -13.04
N ASN A 108 -19.57 -1.55 -14.25
CA ASN A 108 -19.62 -0.63 -15.37
C ASN A 108 -19.56 -1.40 -16.70
N PRO A 109 -19.80 -0.75 -17.85
CA PRO A 109 -19.74 -1.43 -19.17
C PRO A 109 -18.38 -2.03 -19.53
N GLY A 110 -17.31 -1.65 -18.85
CA GLY A 110 -15.94 -2.17 -19.04
C GLY A 110 -15.59 -3.38 -18.19
N VAL A 111 -16.49 -3.80 -17.28
CA VAL A 111 -16.31 -5.01 -16.45
C VAL A 111 -16.82 -6.22 -17.22
N PHE A 112 -15.96 -7.22 -17.40
CA PHE A 112 -16.35 -8.50 -18.00
C PHE A 112 -16.95 -9.41 -16.93
N GLU A 113 -18.26 -9.39 -16.80
CA GLU A 113 -18.98 -10.18 -15.80
C GLU A 113 -18.68 -11.69 -15.98
N GLY A 114 -18.27 -12.33 -14.89
CA GLY A 114 -18.06 -13.78 -14.81
C GLY A 114 -16.78 -14.34 -15.44
N SER A 115 -16.01 -13.56 -16.21
CA SER A 115 -14.82 -14.06 -16.93
C SER A 115 -13.75 -12.99 -17.14
N THR A 116 -13.32 -12.33 -16.07
CA THR A 116 -12.31 -11.26 -16.12
C THR A 116 -10.91 -11.81 -16.40
N TYR A 117 -10.57 -12.97 -15.83
CA TYR A 117 -9.27 -13.62 -16.03
C TYR A 117 -9.41 -14.90 -16.86
N THR A 118 -8.39 -15.19 -17.66
CA THR A 118 -8.30 -16.44 -18.43
C THR A 118 -8.10 -17.65 -17.53
N GLU A 119 -7.48 -17.46 -16.36
CA GLU A 119 -7.36 -18.51 -15.34
C GLU A 119 -8.64 -18.58 -14.52
N LEU A 120 -9.41 -19.64 -14.75
CA LEU A 120 -10.75 -19.81 -14.16
C LEU A 120 -10.75 -19.73 -12.62
N ASP A 121 -9.70 -20.20 -11.97
CA ASP A 121 -9.58 -20.15 -10.50
C ASP A 121 -9.53 -18.71 -9.96
N LYS A 122 -9.00 -17.76 -10.72
CA LYS A 122 -8.96 -16.34 -10.36
C LYS A 122 -10.30 -15.65 -10.46
N ASN A 123 -11.25 -16.22 -11.22
CA ASN A 123 -12.61 -15.68 -11.33
C ASN A 123 -13.52 -16.12 -10.16
N ARG A 124 -13.10 -17.10 -9.35
CA ARG A 124 -13.85 -17.50 -8.17
C ARG A 124 -13.91 -16.35 -7.18
N ASP A 125 -15.09 -16.12 -6.64
CA ASP A 125 -15.33 -15.05 -5.67
C ASP A 125 -14.91 -13.63 -6.13
N LEU A 126 -14.68 -13.44 -7.45
CA LEU A 126 -14.29 -12.14 -8.00
C LEU A 126 -15.46 -11.17 -8.06
N PHE A 127 -16.69 -11.65 -8.05
CA PHE A 127 -17.90 -10.84 -8.15
C PHE A 127 -18.76 -10.95 -6.89
N ALA A 128 -19.16 -9.81 -6.36
CA ALA A 128 -20.22 -9.72 -5.38
C ALA A 128 -21.58 -9.69 -6.10
N GLU A 129 -22.55 -10.47 -5.60
CA GLU A 129 -23.91 -10.55 -6.14
C GLU A 129 -23.94 -10.85 -7.67
N GLY A 130 -22.92 -11.56 -8.17
CA GLY A 130 -22.79 -11.95 -9.57
C GLY A 130 -22.44 -10.83 -10.56
N ARG A 131 -22.45 -9.56 -10.14
CA ARG A 131 -22.32 -8.40 -11.03
C ARG A 131 -21.20 -7.43 -10.63
N PHE A 132 -21.02 -7.18 -9.34
CA PHE A 132 -20.07 -6.18 -8.87
C PHE A 132 -18.68 -6.80 -8.75
N LEU A 133 -17.75 -6.35 -9.58
CA LEU A 133 -16.33 -6.72 -9.49
C LEU A 133 -15.75 -6.28 -8.13
N ARG A 134 -15.23 -7.22 -7.39
CA ARG A 134 -14.53 -6.98 -6.13
C ARG A 134 -13.10 -6.56 -6.42
N THR A 135 -12.76 -5.33 -6.04
CA THR A 135 -11.46 -4.75 -6.40
C THR A 135 -10.32 -5.19 -5.47
N GLY A 136 -10.66 -5.65 -4.27
CA GLY A 136 -9.70 -5.90 -3.18
C GLY A 136 -9.16 -4.62 -2.54
N ASP A 137 -9.62 -3.45 -3.00
CA ASP A 137 -9.33 -2.16 -2.37
C ASP A 137 -10.44 -1.86 -1.34
N LEU A 138 -10.06 -1.27 -0.20
CA LEU A 138 -10.98 -0.82 0.84
C LEU A 138 -11.23 0.68 0.69
N GLY A 139 -12.45 1.10 1.03
CA GLY A 139 -12.81 2.49 0.97
C GLY A 139 -14.17 2.77 1.58
N ARG A 140 -14.58 4.03 1.48
CA ARG A 140 -15.87 4.55 1.91
C ARG A 140 -16.37 5.59 0.92
N ILE A 141 -17.68 5.82 0.92
CA ILE A 141 -18.31 6.93 0.19
C ILE A 141 -18.82 7.93 1.23
N ASP A 142 -18.45 9.21 1.06
CA ASP A 142 -18.92 10.26 1.96
C ASP A 142 -20.33 10.75 1.59
N ALA A 143 -20.86 11.67 2.42
CA ALA A 143 -22.22 12.22 2.24
C ALA A 143 -22.42 12.98 0.90
N ASP A 144 -21.35 13.46 0.29
CA ASP A 144 -21.39 14.14 -1.02
C ASP A 144 -21.14 13.18 -2.21
N GLY A 145 -20.99 11.88 -1.94
CA GLY A 145 -20.80 10.84 -2.95
C GLY A 145 -19.35 10.66 -3.41
N TYR A 146 -18.37 11.25 -2.74
CA TYR A 146 -16.95 11.09 -3.06
C TYR A 146 -16.42 9.77 -2.50
N LEU A 147 -15.68 9.05 -3.33
CA LEU A 147 -14.99 7.82 -2.96
C LEU A 147 -13.64 8.13 -2.32
N TRP A 148 -13.40 7.52 -1.16
CA TRP A 148 -12.14 7.59 -0.42
C TRP A 148 -11.57 6.18 -0.33
N ILE A 149 -10.34 6.00 -0.83
CA ILE A 149 -9.62 4.73 -0.68
C ILE A 149 -8.90 4.76 0.66
N THR A 150 -9.09 3.70 1.46
CA THR A 150 -8.47 3.56 2.78
C THR A 150 -7.39 2.48 2.80
N GLY A 151 -7.09 1.85 1.67
CA GLY A 151 -6.02 0.86 1.53
C GLY A 151 -6.41 -0.35 0.71
N ARG A 152 -5.59 -1.39 0.78
CA ARG A 152 -5.87 -2.69 0.17
C ARG A 152 -6.09 -3.74 1.25
N ALA A 153 -7.12 -4.55 1.10
CA ALA A 153 -7.42 -5.62 2.06
C ALA A 153 -6.21 -6.54 2.34
N LYS A 154 -5.42 -6.86 1.29
CA LYS A 154 -4.20 -7.69 1.38
C LYS A 154 -2.95 -6.95 1.87
N ASP A 155 -2.98 -5.63 1.91
CA ASP A 155 -1.85 -4.79 2.30
C ASP A 155 -1.98 -4.27 3.73
N LEU A 156 -3.16 -4.42 4.35
CA LEU A 156 -3.37 -4.08 5.76
C LEU A 156 -2.33 -4.78 6.64
N ILE A 157 -1.83 -4.04 7.61
CA ILE A 157 -0.93 -4.57 8.63
C ILE A 157 -1.80 -5.08 9.77
N ILE A 158 -1.76 -6.39 10.02
CA ILE A 158 -2.61 -7.04 11.01
C ILE A 158 -1.86 -7.17 12.33
N ARG A 159 -1.98 -6.16 13.17
CA ARG A 159 -1.32 -6.10 14.48
C ARG A 159 -2.27 -6.53 15.59
N GLY A 160 -2.16 -7.76 16.08
CA GLY A 160 -2.98 -8.26 17.20
C GLY A 160 -4.48 -8.16 16.95
N GLY A 161 -4.93 -8.33 15.69
CA GLY A 161 -6.32 -8.18 15.28
C GLY A 161 -6.73 -6.76 14.87
N HIS A 162 -5.88 -5.76 15.08
CA HIS A 162 -6.05 -4.40 14.52
C HIS A 162 -5.61 -4.36 13.06
N ASN A 163 -6.47 -3.82 12.21
CA ASN A 163 -6.17 -3.56 10.81
C ASN A 163 -5.64 -2.14 10.64
N ILE A 164 -4.35 -2.00 10.42
CA ILE A 164 -3.67 -0.72 10.23
C ILE A 164 -3.49 -0.47 8.75
N ASP A 165 -3.91 0.70 8.28
CA ASP A 165 -3.67 1.13 6.90
C ASP A 165 -2.23 1.63 6.74
N PRO A 166 -1.43 1.02 5.84
CA PRO A 166 -0.10 1.52 5.53
C PRO A 166 -0.07 2.96 5.04
N ALA A 167 -1.14 3.45 4.41
CA ALA A 167 -1.21 4.80 3.86
C ALA A 167 -1.06 5.88 4.95
N GLU A 168 -1.61 5.68 6.16
CA GLU A 168 -1.43 6.61 7.28
C GLU A 168 0.06 6.79 7.64
N ILE A 169 0.81 5.69 7.60
CA ILE A 169 2.25 5.70 7.89
C ILE A 169 3.02 6.39 6.76
N GLU A 170 2.64 6.07 5.52
CA GLU A 170 3.27 6.62 4.32
C GLU A 170 3.06 8.13 4.24
N ASP A 171 1.83 8.62 4.44
CA ASP A 171 1.50 10.05 4.43
C ASP A 171 2.23 10.81 5.54
N ALA A 172 2.24 10.25 6.75
CA ALA A 172 2.95 10.87 7.87
C ALA A 172 4.45 11.03 7.58
N LEU A 173 5.13 10.00 7.06
CA LEU A 173 6.55 10.08 6.74
C LEU A 173 6.85 10.93 5.51
N LEU A 174 5.96 10.93 4.50
CA LEU A 174 6.09 11.78 3.31
C LEU A 174 5.93 13.27 3.60
N SER A 175 5.28 13.65 4.72
CA SER A 175 5.21 15.04 5.15
C SER A 175 6.57 15.61 5.62
N HIS A 176 7.56 14.74 5.86
CA HIS A 176 8.92 15.19 6.21
C HIS A 176 9.66 15.69 4.96
N PRO A 177 10.27 16.92 4.99
CA PRO A 177 10.86 17.56 3.80
C PRO A 177 12.04 16.80 3.18
N ALA A 178 12.72 15.95 3.95
CA ALA A 178 13.84 15.14 3.45
C ALA A 178 13.39 13.84 2.78
N VAL A 179 12.10 13.48 2.83
CA VAL A 179 11.58 12.20 2.34
C VAL A 179 11.02 12.35 0.92
N ALA A 180 11.47 11.49 0.01
CA ALA A 180 11.00 11.44 -1.38
C ALA A 180 9.93 10.36 -1.57
N PHE A 181 10.17 9.16 -1.03
CA PHE A 181 9.25 8.02 -1.14
C PHE A 181 9.23 7.21 0.14
N VAL A 182 8.08 6.58 0.41
CA VAL A 182 7.87 5.67 1.54
C VAL A 182 7.13 4.43 1.08
N GLY A 183 7.50 3.29 1.64
CA GLY A 183 6.73 2.06 1.54
C GLY A 183 6.52 1.47 2.92
N ALA A 184 5.28 1.47 3.42
CA ALA A 184 4.92 0.87 4.70
C ALA A 184 4.34 -0.53 4.51
N ILE A 185 4.76 -1.46 5.36
CA ILE A 185 4.34 -2.88 5.34
C ILE A 185 4.25 -3.45 6.75
N GLY A 186 3.58 -4.60 6.89
CA GLY A 186 3.68 -5.43 8.09
C GLY A 186 4.95 -6.28 8.06
N GLN A 187 5.82 -6.12 9.05
CA GLN A 187 6.90 -7.06 9.33
C GLN A 187 6.41 -8.18 10.25
N PRO A 188 6.93 -9.42 10.14
CA PRO A 188 6.55 -10.49 11.04
C PRO A 188 6.86 -10.14 12.50
N ASP A 189 5.96 -10.54 13.41
CA ASP A 189 6.16 -10.42 14.85
C ASP A 189 5.62 -11.69 15.56
N ALA A 190 6.38 -12.18 16.55
CA ALA A 190 6.06 -13.41 17.26
C ALA A 190 4.84 -13.31 18.19
N HIS A 191 4.40 -12.11 18.56
CA HIS A 191 3.30 -11.88 19.50
C HIS A 191 2.09 -11.23 18.85
N ALA A 192 2.33 -10.18 18.03
CA ALA A 192 1.28 -9.42 17.40
C ALA A 192 0.89 -9.92 16.00
N GLY A 193 1.58 -10.95 15.48
CA GLY A 193 1.46 -11.40 14.11
C GLY A 193 2.23 -10.51 13.14
N GLU A 194 1.88 -9.23 13.07
CA GLU A 194 2.63 -8.22 12.31
C GLU A 194 2.82 -6.93 13.13
N LEU A 195 3.89 -6.22 12.83
CA LEU A 195 4.15 -4.85 13.33
C LEU A 195 4.40 -3.91 12.15
N PRO A 196 3.98 -2.64 12.25
CA PRO A 196 4.28 -1.63 11.23
C PRO A 196 5.78 -1.44 11.03
N CYS A 197 6.21 -1.44 9.78
CA CYS A 197 7.56 -1.21 9.32
C CYS A 197 7.52 -0.28 8.11
N ALA A 198 8.45 0.66 8.02
CA ALA A 198 8.55 1.60 6.91
C ALA A 198 9.96 1.58 6.31
N TYR A 199 10.01 1.65 4.98
CA TYR A 199 11.20 1.86 4.18
C TYR A 199 11.10 3.23 3.52
N VAL A 200 12.18 4.01 3.59
CA VAL A 200 12.20 5.42 3.19
C VAL A 200 13.31 5.65 2.17
N GLU A 201 12.99 6.36 1.11
CA GLU A 201 13.97 6.92 0.17
C GLU A 201 14.03 8.43 0.36
N LEU A 202 15.22 8.99 0.51
CA LEU A 202 15.38 10.42 0.74
C LEU A 202 15.41 11.21 -0.56
N VAL A 203 15.06 12.49 -0.46
CA VAL A 203 15.31 13.45 -1.52
C VAL A 203 16.82 13.53 -1.80
N ALA A 204 17.20 13.62 -3.06
CA ALA A 204 18.59 13.69 -3.47
C ALA A 204 19.37 14.79 -2.72
N GLY A 205 20.42 14.42 -2.04
CA GLY A 205 21.25 15.33 -1.23
C GLY A 205 20.71 15.68 0.16
N ALA A 206 19.49 15.19 0.51
CA ALA A 206 18.98 15.33 1.87
C ALA A 206 19.64 14.35 2.83
N SER A 207 19.70 14.71 4.11
CA SER A 207 20.18 13.88 5.20
C SER A 207 19.22 14.00 6.37
N VAL A 208 18.84 12.87 6.94
CA VAL A 208 18.00 12.76 8.13
C VAL A 208 18.32 11.42 8.80
N THR A 209 18.23 11.35 10.11
CA THR A 209 18.44 10.11 10.85
C THR A 209 17.17 9.30 10.98
N VAL A 210 17.29 8.00 11.26
CA VAL A 210 16.14 7.13 11.53
C VAL A 210 15.39 7.59 12.78
N GLU A 211 16.11 8.11 13.78
CA GLU A 211 15.53 8.63 15.01
C GLU A 211 14.63 9.85 14.76
N GLU A 212 15.10 10.80 13.94
CA GLU A 212 14.31 11.98 13.53
C GLU A 212 13.05 11.57 12.75
N LEU A 213 13.16 10.60 11.82
CA LEU A 213 11.99 10.05 11.11
C LEU A 213 11.02 9.34 12.06
N ALA A 214 11.53 8.61 13.06
CA ALA A 214 10.70 7.95 14.05
C ALA A 214 9.98 8.94 14.97
N GLU A 215 10.62 10.06 15.32
CA GLU A 215 9.99 11.14 16.08
C GLU A 215 8.92 11.85 15.23
N HIS A 216 9.23 12.13 13.97
CA HIS A 216 8.30 12.72 13.03
C HIS A 216 7.06 11.83 12.83
N ALA A 217 7.25 10.52 12.65
CA ALA A 217 6.15 9.56 12.54
C ALA A 217 5.28 9.55 13.81
N ARG A 218 5.90 9.53 15.01
CA ARG A 218 5.16 9.58 16.28
C ARG A 218 4.33 10.85 16.46
N ALA A 219 4.81 11.97 15.93
CA ALA A 219 4.12 13.26 16.03
C ALA A 219 2.95 13.40 15.06
N ASN A 220 2.99 12.71 13.91
CA ASN A 220 2.04 12.88 12.80
C ASN A 220 1.11 11.69 12.57
N ILE A 221 1.34 10.53 13.19
CA ILE A 221 0.46 9.36 13.14
C ILE A 221 -0.52 9.43 14.31
N HIS A 222 -1.82 9.44 13.99
CA HIS A 222 -2.88 9.55 15.00
C HIS A 222 -3.08 8.24 15.78
N GLU A 223 -3.04 7.11 15.07
CA GLU A 223 -3.19 5.80 15.69
C GLU A 223 -1.85 5.29 16.26
N ARG A 224 -1.73 5.23 17.61
CA ARG A 224 -0.49 4.74 18.26
C ARG A 224 -0.05 3.36 17.81
N ALA A 225 -1.00 2.51 17.42
CA ALA A 225 -0.70 1.16 16.93
C ALA A 225 -0.03 1.17 15.56
N ALA A 226 -0.26 2.20 14.75
CA ALA A 226 0.29 2.39 13.41
C ALA A 226 1.74 2.92 13.40
N VAL A 227 2.24 3.47 14.51
CA VAL A 227 3.60 3.98 14.57
C VAL A 227 4.62 2.88 14.25
N PRO A 228 5.48 3.05 13.22
CA PRO A 228 6.45 2.05 12.80
C PRO A 228 7.38 1.62 13.94
N LYS A 229 7.60 0.31 14.05
CA LYS A 229 8.57 -0.25 14.99
C LYS A 229 9.97 -0.35 14.39
N HIS A 230 10.04 -0.31 13.07
CA HIS A 230 11.28 -0.28 12.31
C HIS A 230 11.13 0.71 11.16
N ILE A 231 12.12 1.58 10.99
CA ILE A 231 12.28 2.46 9.83
C ILE A 231 13.67 2.21 9.27
N GLU A 232 13.75 2.02 7.96
CA GLU A 232 15.02 1.82 7.26
C GLU A 232 15.10 2.79 6.07
N ILE A 233 16.24 3.49 5.96
CA ILE A 233 16.52 4.39 4.85
C ILE A 233 17.27 3.61 3.77
N LEU A 234 16.66 3.53 2.59
CA LEU A 234 17.25 2.89 1.41
C LEU A 234 17.73 3.93 0.41
N SER A 235 18.77 3.61 -0.34
CA SER A 235 19.24 4.46 -1.44
C SER A 235 18.19 4.59 -2.55
N GLU A 236 17.41 3.54 -2.78
CA GLU A 236 16.29 3.51 -3.71
C GLU A 236 15.29 2.45 -3.25
N LEU A 237 14.00 2.77 -3.27
CA LEU A 237 12.93 1.81 -3.01
C LEU A 237 12.65 0.95 -4.25
N PRO A 238 12.31 -0.35 -4.07
CA PRO A 238 11.88 -1.18 -5.19
C PRO A 238 10.60 -0.61 -5.81
N LYS A 239 10.60 -0.46 -7.14
CA LYS A 239 9.51 0.12 -7.92
C LYS A 239 9.12 -0.81 -9.07
N THR A 240 7.85 -0.83 -9.43
CA THR A 240 7.38 -1.46 -10.65
C THR A 240 7.85 -0.70 -11.88
N ALA A 241 7.74 -1.30 -13.08
CA ALA A 241 8.07 -0.64 -14.35
C ALA A 241 7.29 0.68 -14.58
N VAL A 242 6.14 0.84 -13.93
CA VAL A 242 5.33 2.07 -13.97
C VAL A 242 5.56 2.99 -12.78
N GLY A 243 6.62 2.77 -12.01
CA GLY A 243 7.06 3.64 -10.91
C GLY A 243 6.30 3.52 -9.59
N LYS A 244 5.46 2.49 -9.38
CA LYS A 244 4.80 2.24 -8.09
C LYS A 244 5.76 1.55 -7.13
N ILE A 245 5.72 1.89 -5.85
CA ILE A 245 6.46 1.16 -4.82
C ILE A 245 6.04 -0.31 -4.82
N PHE A 246 7.02 -1.20 -4.91
CA PHE A 246 6.78 -2.65 -4.99
C PHE A 246 6.86 -3.29 -3.60
N LYS A 247 5.77 -3.18 -2.84
CA LYS A 247 5.66 -3.68 -1.46
C LYS A 247 6.00 -5.17 -1.26
N PRO A 248 5.79 -6.09 -2.24
CA PRO A 248 6.22 -7.48 -2.07
C PRO A 248 7.71 -7.63 -1.76
N ASP A 249 8.59 -6.86 -2.40
CA ASP A 249 10.03 -6.95 -2.12
C ASP A 249 10.38 -6.34 -0.75
N LEU A 250 9.71 -5.28 -0.34
CA LEU A 250 9.86 -4.73 1.03
C LEU A 250 9.46 -5.77 2.09
N ARG A 251 8.39 -6.55 1.84
CA ARG A 251 8.01 -7.66 2.74
C ARG A 251 9.05 -8.75 2.80
N LYS A 252 9.68 -9.11 1.66
CA LYS A 252 10.78 -10.09 1.63
C LYS A 252 11.98 -9.61 2.44
N MET A 253 12.35 -8.32 2.32
CA MET A 253 13.41 -7.71 3.11
C MET A 253 13.11 -7.78 4.60
N ALA A 254 11.90 -7.41 5.01
CA ALA A 254 11.47 -7.45 6.40
C ALA A 254 11.47 -8.88 6.98
N ILE A 255 10.96 -9.87 6.23
CA ILE A 255 10.96 -11.29 6.64
C ILE A 255 12.41 -11.76 6.86
N ARG A 256 13.30 -11.49 5.90
CA ARG A 256 14.71 -11.86 6.00
C ARG A 256 15.34 -11.26 7.25
N ARG A 257 15.25 -9.96 7.42
CA ARG A 257 15.81 -9.25 8.57
C ARG A 257 15.31 -9.80 9.90
N VAL A 258 13.97 -9.89 10.07
CA VAL A 258 13.36 -10.34 11.33
C VAL A 258 13.74 -11.77 11.67
N TYR A 259 13.83 -12.65 10.67
CA TYR A 259 14.21 -14.06 10.89
C TYR A 259 15.70 -14.20 11.20
N ASP A 260 16.56 -13.47 10.49
CA ASP A 260 18.00 -13.45 10.75
C ASP A 260 18.29 -12.87 12.15
N GLU A 261 17.61 -11.80 12.57
CA GLU A 261 17.67 -11.26 13.93
C GLU A 261 17.23 -12.27 14.99
N ALA A 262 16.13 -13.01 14.73
CA ALA A 262 15.64 -14.03 15.67
C ALA A 262 16.59 -15.21 15.78
N LEU A 263 17.12 -15.71 14.66
CA LEU A 263 18.10 -16.80 14.63
C LEU A 263 19.42 -16.39 15.30
N GLY A 264 19.93 -15.21 14.98
CA GLY A 264 21.14 -14.66 15.58
C GLY A 264 20.99 -14.41 17.08
N GLY A 265 19.85 -13.86 17.51
CA GLY A 265 19.54 -13.66 18.93
C GLY A 265 19.41 -14.96 19.72
N ALA A 266 19.04 -16.06 19.07
CA ALA A 266 19.01 -17.41 19.65
C ALA A 266 20.35 -18.16 19.53
N GLY A 267 21.39 -17.58 18.94
CA GLY A 267 22.69 -18.20 18.72
C GLY A 267 22.66 -19.39 17.73
N LEU A 268 21.68 -19.41 16.82
CA LEU A 268 21.48 -20.49 15.85
C LEU A 268 22.27 -20.21 14.57
N ALA A 269 23.09 -21.18 14.13
CA ALA A 269 23.95 -21.05 12.94
C ALA A 269 23.17 -21.29 11.65
N ALA A 270 22.12 -20.49 11.41
CA ALA A 270 21.29 -20.48 10.21
C ALA A 270 20.96 -19.05 9.80
N GLU A 271 20.71 -18.86 8.52
CA GLU A 271 20.26 -17.56 7.98
C GLU A 271 19.26 -17.75 6.85
N VAL A 272 18.51 -16.69 6.51
CA VAL A 272 17.61 -16.68 5.36
C VAL A 272 18.42 -16.43 4.08
N SER A 273 18.48 -17.43 3.20
CA SER A 273 19.12 -17.28 1.88
C SER A 273 18.26 -16.46 0.92
N GLU A 274 16.96 -16.73 0.89
CA GLU A 274 15.98 -16.03 0.07
C GLU A 274 14.58 -16.11 0.67
N VAL A 275 13.69 -15.22 0.21
CA VAL A 275 12.24 -15.30 0.48
C VAL A 275 11.52 -15.42 -0.86
N VAL A 276 10.81 -16.54 -1.05
CA VAL A 276 10.12 -16.87 -2.29
C VAL A 276 8.62 -16.70 -2.16
N ASP A 277 7.96 -16.48 -3.29
CA ASP A 277 6.49 -16.44 -3.36
C ASP A 277 5.98 -17.83 -3.78
N ASP A 278 5.40 -18.57 -2.82
CA ASP A 278 4.80 -19.87 -3.03
C ASP A 278 3.28 -19.70 -3.27
N LYS A 279 2.77 -20.28 -4.35
CA LYS A 279 1.36 -20.12 -4.76
C LYS A 279 0.33 -20.54 -3.71
N LYS A 280 0.70 -21.46 -2.79
CA LYS A 280 -0.21 -21.97 -1.77
C LYS A 280 0.06 -21.40 -0.38
N ARG A 281 1.33 -21.13 -0.08
CA ARG A 281 1.78 -20.72 1.27
C ARG A 281 2.10 -19.22 1.37
N GLY A 282 2.10 -18.48 0.23
CA GLY A 282 2.51 -17.09 0.19
C GLY A 282 4.03 -16.93 0.32
N LEU A 283 4.49 -15.90 1.01
CA LEU A 283 5.93 -15.66 1.21
C LEU A 283 6.52 -16.69 2.18
N VAL A 284 7.50 -17.45 1.71
CA VAL A 284 8.21 -18.52 2.44
C VAL A 284 9.69 -18.17 2.55
N ALA A 285 10.23 -18.17 3.77
CA ALA A 285 11.66 -17.99 4.00
C ALA A 285 12.42 -19.31 3.79
N ARG A 286 13.42 -19.32 2.93
CA ARG A 286 14.35 -20.43 2.74
C ARG A 286 15.61 -20.21 3.54
N LEU A 287 15.96 -21.20 4.35
CA LEU A 287 17.08 -21.13 5.27
C LEU A 287 18.27 -21.95 4.77
N VAL A 288 19.48 -21.46 5.02
CA VAL A 288 20.72 -22.20 4.86
C VAL A 288 21.44 -22.33 6.19
N ARG A 289 22.13 -23.46 6.38
CA ARG A 289 22.98 -23.71 7.56
C ARG A 289 24.31 -23.01 7.37
N LYS A 290 24.74 -22.28 8.40
CA LYS A 290 26.08 -21.65 8.47
C LYS A 290 27.09 -22.48 9.28
N GLY A 291 26.62 -23.56 9.88
CA GLY A 291 27.40 -24.47 10.70
C GLY A 291 26.50 -25.55 11.29
N PRO A 292 27.00 -26.31 12.27
CA PRO A 292 26.16 -27.23 13.02
C PRO A 292 25.00 -26.47 13.67
N VAL A 293 23.78 -26.93 13.45
CA VAL A 293 22.57 -26.27 13.96
C VAL A 293 21.58 -27.29 14.46
N ASP A 294 20.95 -27.03 15.59
CA ASP A 294 19.82 -27.76 16.10
C ASP A 294 18.54 -27.36 15.35
N GLU A 295 18.05 -28.25 14.49
CA GLU A 295 16.84 -28.01 13.70
C GLU A 295 15.59 -27.89 14.58
N ALA A 296 15.51 -28.56 15.71
CA ALA A 296 14.39 -28.40 16.63
C ALA A 296 14.40 -27.01 17.28
N ALA A 297 15.59 -26.48 17.61
CA ALA A 297 15.72 -25.12 18.12
C ALA A 297 15.35 -24.07 17.06
N VAL A 298 15.73 -24.28 15.79
CA VAL A 298 15.29 -23.41 14.68
C VAL A 298 13.77 -23.44 14.54
N ALA A 299 13.17 -24.63 14.54
CA ALA A 299 11.72 -24.78 14.46
C ALA A 299 10.99 -24.10 15.63
N ALA A 300 11.50 -24.22 16.85
CA ALA A 300 10.95 -23.55 18.02
C ALA A 300 11.10 -22.00 17.94
N CYS A 301 12.24 -21.52 17.43
CA CYS A 301 12.51 -20.08 17.25
C CYS A 301 11.56 -19.48 16.21
N LEU A 302 11.51 -20.05 15.00
CA LEU A 302 10.77 -19.48 13.88
C LEU A 302 9.29 -19.89 13.85
N GLY A 303 8.90 -20.98 14.53
CA GLY A 303 7.51 -21.42 14.67
C GLY A 303 6.62 -20.44 15.44
N ARG A 304 7.21 -19.41 16.07
CA ARG A 304 6.49 -18.32 16.73
C ARG A 304 5.95 -17.29 15.75
N PHE A 305 6.45 -17.26 14.52
CA PHE A 305 6.05 -16.32 13.48
C PHE A 305 5.00 -16.94 12.56
N THR A 306 4.17 -16.10 11.97
CA THR A 306 3.06 -16.53 11.10
C THR A 306 3.50 -16.89 9.69
N ARG A 307 4.67 -16.43 9.24
CA ARG A 307 5.17 -16.73 7.89
C ARG A 307 5.91 -18.07 7.86
N PRO A 308 5.62 -18.92 6.87
CA PRO A 308 6.28 -20.21 6.75
C PRO A 308 7.76 -20.09 6.39
N TRP A 309 8.52 -21.10 6.76
CA TRP A 309 9.91 -21.27 6.40
C TRP A 309 10.21 -22.72 6.02
N GLU A 310 11.31 -22.94 5.31
CA GLU A 310 11.81 -24.25 4.92
C GLU A 310 13.34 -24.21 4.77
N TRP A 311 13.99 -25.38 4.79
CA TRP A 311 15.39 -25.50 4.42
C TRP A 311 15.55 -25.43 2.89
N ALA A 312 16.56 -24.67 2.42
CA ALA A 312 16.91 -24.55 0.98
C ALA A 312 17.62 -25.82 0.47
#